data_e8b294c067103b1fec0f9717b4ec7983
#
_entry.id   e8b294c067103b1fec0f9717b4ec7983
#
_cell.length_a   1.000
_cell.length_b   1.000
_cell.length_c   1.000
_cell.angle_alpha   90.00
_cell.angle_beta   90.00
_cell.angle_gamma   90.00
#
_symmetry.space_group_name_H-M   'P 1'
#
loop_
_entity.id
_entity.type
_entity.pdbx_description
1 polymer ?
#
loop_
_entity_poly.entity_id
_entity_poly.type
_entity_poly.pdbx_seq_one_letter_code
_entity_poly.pdbx_strand_id
1 'polypeptide(L)'
;GTDYAAPGGTSIYAVTGGVVTAAAYHYSWGYYVQVYHGKDDKGNTYSTLYAHMNSAPIVSVGDSVSKGQTLGYVGSTGNSTGNHLHLEMKVNNVLVNVMNYLS
;
A
#
# COMPACT_ATOMS: atom_id res chain seq x y z
N GLY A 1 -8.30 7.18 3.05
CA GLY A 1 -6.95 6.73 3.34
C GLY A 1 -6.27 7.58 4.41
N THR A 2 -5.13 7.13 4.83
CA THR A 2 -4.33 7.82 5.85
C THR A 2 -2.99 8.20 5.25
N ASP A 3 -2.56 9.46 5.50
CA ASP A 3 -1.28 9.97 5.02
C ASP A 3 -0.26 9.97 6.17
N TYR A 4 0.93 9.46 5.87
CA TYR A 4 2.05 9.43 6.79
C TYR A 4 3.20 10.25 6.22
N ALA A 5 3.54 11.37 6.87
CA ALA A 5 4.67 12.19 6.46
C ALA A 5 5.98 11.41 6.69
N ALA A 6 6.84 11.39 5.67
CA ALA A 6 8.14 10.74 5.75
C ALA A 6 9.07 11.33 4.70
N PRO A 7 10.39 11.34 4.95
CA PRO A 7 11.35 11.76 3.94
C PRO A 7 11.27 10.91 2.69
N GLY A 8 11.51 11.49 1.53
CA GLY A 8 11.64 10.76 0.27
C GLY A 8 12.72 9.68 0.38
N GLY A 9 12.45 8.51 -0.17
CA GLY A 9 13.35 7.36 -0.08
C GLY A 9 13.19 6.48 1.15
N THR A 10 12.31 6.86 2.10
CA THR A 10 11.99 6.00 3.25
C THR A 10 11.32 4.72 2.76
N SER A 11 11.72 3.57 3.28
CA SER A 11 11.13 2.28 2.90
C SER A 11 9.65 2.21 3.28
N ILE A 12 8.84 1.67 2.36
CA ILE A 12 7.42 1.38 2.58
C ILE A 12 7.30 -0.12 2.79
N TYR A 13 6.74 -0.51 3.94
CA TYR A 13 6.65 -1.91 4.36
C TYR A 13 5.22 -2.43 4.24
N ALA A 14 5.07 -3.69 3.84
CA ALA A 14 3.78 -4.37 3.88
C ALA A 14 3.29 -4.44 5.34
N VAL A 15 2.06 -4.00 5.58
CA VAL A 15 1.46 -4.00 6.95
C VAL A 15 1.25 -5.42 7.47
N THR A 16 1.04 -6.37 6.57
CA THR A 16 0.95 -7.80 6.87
C THR A 16 1.18 -8.59 5.58
N GLY A 17 1.29 -9.90 5.67
CA GLY A 17 1.55 -10.76 4.51
C GLY A 17 0.39 -10.84 3.54
N GLY A 18 0.67 -11.18 2.30
CA GLY A 18 -0.32 -11.32 1.26
C GLY A 18 0.28 -11.50 -0.12
N VAL A 19 -0.53 -11.24 -1.15
CA VAL A 19 -0.15 -11.35 -2.56
C VAL A 19 -0.34 -9.99 -3.23
N VAL A 20 0.65 -9.55 -3.99
CA VAL A 20 0.58 -8.31 -4.76
C VAL A 20 -0.44 -8.47 -5.88
N THR A 21 -1.46 -7.62 -5.89
CA THR A 21 -2.53 -7.62 -6.91
C THR A 21 -2.41 -6.45 -7.88
N ALA A 22 -1.64 -5.42 -7.54
CA ALA A 22 -1.33 -4.30 -8.43
C ALA A 22 0.04 -3.73 -8.07
N ALA A 23 0.83 -3.39 -9.09
CA ALA A 23 2.13 -2.73 -8.96
C ALA A 23 2.35 -1.96 -10.26
N ALA A 24 2.03 -0.64 -10.26
CA ALA A 24 1.95 0.12 -11.50
C ALA A 24 2.04 1.62 -11.23
N TYR A 25 1.78 2.40 -12.27
CA TYR A 25 1.64 3.85 -12.18
C TYR A 25 0.19 4.25 -12.46
N HIS A 26 -0.35 5.13 -11.61
CA HIS A 26 -1.70 5.69 -11.75
C HIS A 26 -1.60 7.21 -11.74
N TYR A 27 -2.43 7.88 -12.53
CA TYR A 27 -2.33 9.35 -12.66
C TYR A 27 -2.52 10.10 -11.33
N SER A 28 -3.28 9.54 -10.39
CA SER A 28 -3.54 10.14 -9.08
C SER A 28 -2.62 9.58 -8.00
N TRP A 29 -2.49 8.24 -7.92
CA TRP A 29 -1.66 7.60 -6.90
C TRP A 29 -0.16 7.61 -7.21
N GLY A 30 0.23 7.92 -8.47
CA GLY A 30 1.61 7.74 -8.89
C GLY A 30 2.02 6.27 -8.91
N TYR A 31 3.26 5.98 -8.58
CA TYR A 31 3.69 4.58 -8.40
C TYR A 31 3.03 4.03 -7.14
N TYR A 32 2.37 2.87 -7.27
CA TYR A 32 1.62 2.29 -6.17
C TYR A 32 1.68 0.76 -6.17
N VAL A 33 1.38 0.18 -5.02
CA VAL A 33 1.24 -1.27 -4.83
C VAL A 33 -0.07 -1.53 -4.10
N GLN A 34 -0.76 -2.59 -4.49
CA GLN A 34 -1.90 -3.12 -3.76
C GLN A 34 -1.60 -4.56 -3.35
N VAL A 35 -1.87 -4.90 -2.09
CA VAL A 35 -1.65 -6.23 -1.52
C VAL A 35 -2.99 -6.77 -1.02
N TYR A 36 -3.32 -7.99 -1.45
CA TYR A 36 -4.47 -8.73 -0.95
C TYR A 36 -4.03 -9.65 0.18
N HIS A 37 -4.65 -9.52 1.34
CA HIS A 37 -4.24 -10.24 2.55
C HIS A 37 -5.05 -11.50 2.83
N GLY A 38 -6.04 -11.82 2.00
CA GLY A 38 -6.87 -13.01 2.16
C GLY A 38 -8.14 -12.75 2.94
N LYS A 39 -8.73 -13.84 3.42
CA LYS A 39 -9.99 -13.84 4.19
C LYS A 39 -9.73 -14.23 5.63
N ASP A 40 -10.49 -13.64 6.55
CA ASP A 40 -10.54 -14.10 7.93
C ASP A 40 -11.54 -15.27 8.10
N ASP A 41 -11.71 -15.75 9.34
CA ASP A 41 -12.61 -16.88 9.66
C ASP A 41 -14.08 -16.57 9.36
N LYS A 42 -14.43 -15.29 9.28
CA LYS A 42 -15.80 -14.85 9.01
C LYS A 42 -16.04 -14.56 7.53
N GLY A 43 -15.03 -14.79 6.68
CA GLY A 43 -15.11 -14.53 5.25
C GLY A 43 -14.88 -13.10 4.84
N ASN A 44 -14.45 -12.22 5.75
CA ASN A 44 -14.08 -10.84 5.41
C ASN A 44 -12.74 -10.83 4.66
N THR A 45 -12.68 -10.08 3.56
CA THR A 45 -11.46 -9.90 2.77
C THR A 45 -10.78 -8.59 3.12
N TYR A 46 -9.43 -8.59 3.06
CA TYR A 46 -8.62 -7.42 3.42
C TYR A 46 -7.61 -7.12 2.32
N SER A 47 -7.47 -5.83 1.97
CA SER A 47 -6.42 -5.37 1.07
C SER A 47 -5.89 -4.02 1.53
N THR A 48 -4.62 -3.72 1.18
CA THR A 48 -4.00 -2.43 1.46
C THR A 48 -3.38 -1.88 0.19
N LEU A 49 -3.34 -0.56 0.07
CA LEU A 49 -2.79 0.16 -1.08
C LEU A 49 -1.80 1.21 -0.57
N TYR A 50 -0.65 1.26 -1.22
CA TYR A 50 0.49 2.12 -0.86
C TYR A 50 0.82 2.99 -2.06
N ALA A 51 0.62 4.30 -1.96
CA ALA A 51 0.69 5.23 -3.09
C ALA A 51 1.84 6.24 -2.98
N HIS A 52 2.07 6.96 -4.06
CA HIS A 52 3.02 8.07 -4.19
C HIS A 52 4.48 7.65 -3.99
N MET A 53 4.83 6.42 -4.41
CA MET A 53 6.22 5.96 -4.37
C MET A 53 7.10 6.81 -5.29
N ASN A 54 8.39 6.94 -4.96
CA ASN A 54 9.31 7.77 -5.75
C ASN A 54 9.74 7.15 -7.08
N SER A 55 9.60 5.83 -7.21
CA SER A 55 9.97 5.07 -8.41
C SER A 55 9.14 3.81 -8.48
N ALA A 56 9.32 3.02 -9.54
CA ALA A 56 8.58 1.78 -9.72
C ALA A 56 8.73 0.88 -8.48
N PRO A 57 7.64 0.19 -8.07
CA PRO A 57 7.70 -0.76 -6.98
C PRO A 57 8.77 -1.83 -7.20
N ILE A 58 9.35 -2.33 -6.11
CA ILE A 58 10.35 -3.41 -6.18
C ILE A 58 9.72 -4.81 -6.16
N VAL A 59 8.39 -4.87 -6.12
CA VAL A 59 7.60 -6.11 -6.19
C VAL A 59 6.73 -6.08 -7.43
N SER A 60 6.27 -7.25 -7.86
CA SER A 60 5.44 -7.44 -9.06
C SER A 60 4.14 -8.13 -8.71
N VAL A 61 3.13 -7.95 -9.56
CA VAL A 61 1.84 -8.66 -9.44
C VAL A 61 2.10 -10.16 -9.38
N GLY A 62 1.46 -10.82 -8.42
CA GLY A 62 1.62 -12.25 -8.16
C GLY A 62 2.65 -12.59 -7.11
N ASP A 63 3.52 -11.65 -6.71
CA ASP A 63 4.51 -11.89 -5.66
C ASP A 63 3.82 -12.09 -4.30
N SER A 64 4.30 -13.08 -3.55
CA SER A 64 3.96 -13.21 -2.14
C SER A 64 4.86 -12.30 -1.33
N VAL A 65 4.27 -11.54 -0.41
CA VAL A 65 5.02 -10.65 0.48
C VAL A 65 4.74 -11.01 1.93
N SER A 66 5.72 -10.78 2.78
CA SER A 66 5.62 -10.98 4.23
C SER A 66 5.40 -9.66 4.94
N LYS A 67 4.84 -9.71 6.15
CA LYS A 67 4.74 -8.53 7.02
C LYS A 67 6.12 -7.88 7.16
N GLY A 68 6.18 -6.57 6.95
CA GLY A 68 7.43 -5.81 7.06
C GLY A 68 8.34 -5.87 5.84
N GLN A 69 7.96 -6.61 4.79
CA GLN A 69 8.75 -6.64 3.55
C GLN A 69 8.64 -5.28 2.84
N THR A 70 9.77 -4.78 2.32
CA THR A 70 9.79 -3.52 1.58
C THR A 70 9.10 -3.69 0.22
N LEU A 71 8.17 -2.77 -0.07
CA LEU A 71 7.41 -2.74 -1.33
C LEU A 71 7.93 -1.68 -2.29
N GLY A 72 8.51 -0.62 -1.78
CA GLY A 72 9.00 0.52 -2.50
C GLY A 72 9.43 1.62 -1.53
N TYR A 73 9.51 2.85 -2.02
CA TYR A 73 10.06 3.96 -1.25
C TYR A 73 9.19 5.19 -1.35
N VAL A 74 9.09 5.93 -0.26
CA VAL A 74 8.29 7.16 -0.17
C VAL A 74 8.73 8.17 -1.21
N GLY A 75 7.76 8.81 -1.85
CA GLY A 75 7.98 9.88 -2.80
C GLY A 75 6.78 10.81 -2.88
N SER A 76 6.62 11.45 -4.02
CA SER A 76 5.54 12.41 -4.28
C SER A 76 5.03 12.30 -5.71
N THR A 77 5.08 11.09 -6.30
CA THR A 77 4.58 10.86 -7.67
C THR A 77 3.05 10.89 -7.70
N GLY A 78 2.50 11.15 -8.88
CA GLY A 78 1.06 11.29 -9.03
C GLY A 78 0.56 12.63 -8.50
N ASN A 79 -0.67 12.67 -8.03
CA ASN A 79 -1.29 13.88 -7.48
C ASN A 79 -0.89 14.07 -6.01
N SER A 80 0.28 14.65 -5.80
CA SER A 80 0.86 14.83 -4.46
C SER A 80 1.60 16.15 -4.39
N THR A 81 1.53 16.83 -3.25
CA THR A 81 2.21 18.11 -3.01
C THR A 81 3.45 17.98 -2.13
N GLY A 82 3.84 16.79 -1.76
CA GLY A 82 5.03 16.55 -0.94
C GLY A 82 5.22 15.09 -0.61
N ASN A 83 6.40 14.75 -0.08
CA ASN A 83 6.75 13.38 0.26
C ASN A 83 5.87 12.85 1.38
N HIS A 84 5.11 11.80 1.10
CA HIS A 84 4.29 11.11 2.09
C HIS A 84 3.91 9.72 1.59
N LEU A 85 3.56 8.84 2.51
CA LEU A 85 2.89 7.57 2.20
C LEU A 85 1.39 7.77 2.34
N HIS A 86 0.64 7.51 1.26
CA HIS A 86 -0.81 7.41 1.31
C HIS A 86 -1.17 5.92 1.41
N LEU A 87 -1.76 5.55 2.54
CA LEU A 87 -2.12 4.16 2.83
C LEU A 87 -3.64 4.03 2.87
N GLU A 88 -4.18 3.14 2.03
CA GLU A 88 -5.60 2.79 2.03
C GLU A 88 -5.78 1.35 2.47
N MET A 89 -6.86 1.08 3.19
CA MET A 89 -7.29 -0.26 3.53
C MET A 89 -8.72 -0.48 3.11
N LYS A 90 -9.00 -1.64 2.52
CA LYS A 90 -10.36 -2.06 2.19
C LYS A 90 -10.68 -3.36 2.90
N VAL A 91 -11.89 -3.41 3.44
CA VAL A 91 -12.50 -4.63 3.99
C VAL A 91 -13.71 -4.93 3.14
N ASN A 92 -13.77 -6.11 2.53
CA ASN A 92 -14.84 -6.49 1.59
C ASN A 92 -14.98 -5.47 0.44
N ASN A 93 -13.85 -4.96 -0.06
CA ASN A 93 -13.75 -3.94 -1.10
C ASN A 93 -14.33 -2.57 -0.71
N VAL A 94 -14.58 -2.32 0.56
CA VAL A 94 -15.04 -1.03 1.08
C VAL A 94 -13.90 -0.34 1.81
N LEU A 95 -13.64 0.92 1.44
CA LEU A 95 -12.60 1.73 2.07
C LEU A 95 -12.92 1.95 3.54
N VAL A 96 -11.96 1.68 4.41
CA VAL A 96 -12.11 1.84 5.86
C VAL A 96 -10.95 2.68 6.41
N ASN A 97 -11.08 3.13 7.66
CA ASN A 97 -9.99 3.82 8.34
C ASN A 97 -8.97 2.78 8.82
N VAL A 98 -7.78 2.80 8.21
CA VAL A 98 -6.71 1.86 8.51
C VAL A 98 -6.30 1.90 9.99
N MET A 99 -6.44 3.05 10.65
CA MET A 99 -6.07 3.19 12.06
C MET A 99 -6.91 2.33 12.99
N ASN A 100 -8.10 1.88 12.55
CA ASN A 100 -8.92 0.96 13.33
C ASN A 100 -8.41 -0.48 13.29
N TYR A 101 -7.45 -0.79 12.42
CA TYR A 101 -6.94 -2.15 12.17
C TYR A 101 -5.45 -2.28 12.47
N LEU A 102 -4.71 -1.18 12.48
CA LEU A 102 -3.30 -1.16 12.86
C LEU A 102 -3.19 -0.90 14.35
N SER A 103 -2.54 -1.77 15.05
CA SER A 103 -2.30 -1.61 16.49
C SER A 103 -0.85 -1.29 16.77
#